data_863e2db410180ee8e5b72882078ad021
#
_entry.id   863e2db410180ee8e5b72882078ad021
#
_cell.length_a   1.000
_cell.length_b   1.000
_cell.length_c   1.000
_cell.angle_alpha   90.00
_cell.angle_beta   90.00
_cell.angle_gamma   90.00
#
_symmetry.space_group_name_H-M   'P 1'
#
loop_
_entity.id
_entity.type
_entity.pdbx_description
1 polymer ?
#
loop_
_entity_poly.entity_id
_entity_poly.type
_entity_poly.pdbx_seq_one_letter_code
_entity_poly.pdbx_strand_id
1 'polypeptide(L)'
;METLVRCAQVKDKDKLVAFLKEANLGTDGVEDSIDYFLILEDENERIQATLGIEPLGKIGLLRSLAMTQRAGENDLLLILEQMLQLARDKEFNSLFLATNKSSSLSLFSVLGFEKEEKENLPQELFASEHVKYIMDVDNSVFMGLKLE
;
A
#
# COMPACT_ATOMS: atom_id res chain seq x y z
N MET A 1 1.91 20.77 11.45
CA MET A 1 1.55 19.43 11.99
C MET A 1 2.77 18.52 11.89
N GLU A 2 3.24 18.06 13.01
CA GLU A 2 4.32 17.08 13.00
C GLU A 2 3.74 15.69 12.79
N THR A 3 4.41 14.91 11.98
CA THR A 3 3.95 13.56 11.64
C THR A 3 5.05 12.54 11.88
N LEU A 4 4.64 11.32 12.16
CA LEU A 4 5.52 10.18 12.41
C LEU A 4 4.97 8.97 11.67
N VAL A 5 5.84 8.28 10.92
CA VAL A 5 5.48 7.02 10.28
C VAL A 5 6.02 5.88 11.14
N ARG A 6 5.18 4.89 11.38
CA ARG A 6 5.57 3.69 12.11
C ARG A 6 4.79 2.48 11.60
N CYS A 7 5.29 1.29 11.92
CA CYS A 7 4.55 0.08 11.61
C CYS A 7 3.35 -0.05 12.54
N ALA A 8 2.25 -0.54 12.01
CA ALA A 8 1.07 -0.83 12.83
C ALA A 8 1.34 -2.02 13.75
N GLN A 9 0.71 -1.99 14.90
CA GLN A 9 0.78 -3.06 15.89
C GLN A 9 -0.63 -3.59 16.15
N VAL A 10 -0.72 -4.74 16.81
CA VAL A 10 -2.01 -5.35 17.10
C VAL A 10 -2.96 -4.38 17.80
N LYS A 11 -2.43 -3.55 18.70
CA LYS A 11 -3.24 -2.54 19.41
C LYS A 11 -3.85 -1.49 18.48
N ASP A 12 -3.33 -1.35 17.27
CA ASP A 12 -3.80 -0.35 16.31
C ASP A 12 -4.93 -0.86 15.42
N LYS A 13 -5.27 -2.14 15.50
CA LYS A 13 -6.20 -2.79 14.60
C LYS A 13 -7.53 -2.05 14.46
N ASP A 14 -8.20 -1.78 15.58
CA ASP A 14 -9.54 -1.16 15.54
C ASP A 14 -9.47 0.24 14.94
N LYS A 15 -8.47 1.00 15.30
CA LYS A 15 -8.23 2.36 14.82
C LYS A 15 -7.93 2.35 13.31
N LEU A 16 -7.11 1.41 12.87
CA LEU A 16 -6.75 1.26 11.47
C LEU A 16 -7.96 0.85 10.63
N VAL A 17 -8.72 -0.13 11.10
CA VAL A 17 -9.92 -0.60 10.40
C VAL A 17 -10.94 0.54 10.27
N ALA A 18 -11.14 1.31 11.33
CA ALA A 18 -12.06 2.45 11.29
C ALA A 18 -11.62 3.49 10.27
N PHE A 19 -10.32 3.79 10.22
CA PHE A 19 -9.77 4.73 9.27
C PHE A 19 -9.99 4.28 7.81
N LEU A 20 -9.73 3.00 7.54
CA LEU A 20 -9.90 2.46 6.20
C LEU A 20 -11.37 2.45 5.77
N LYS A 21 -12.29 2.14 6.68
CA LYS A 21 -13.73 2.18 6.39
C LYS A 21 -14.19 3.58 6.04
N GLU A 22 -13.70 4.59 6.74
CA GLU A 22 -14.03 5.98 6.42
C GLU A 22 -13.53 6.39 5.03
N ALA A 23 -12.44 5.78 4.59
CA ALA A 23 -11.87 6.01 3.26
C ALA A 23 -12.53 5.14 2.18
N ASN A 24 -13.54 4.36 2.54
CA ASN A 24 -14.24 3.42 1.63
C ASN A 24 -13.31 2.34 1.08
N LEU A 25 -12.34 1.91 1.88
CA LEU A 25 -11.42 0.85 1.50
C LEU A 25 -11.75 -0.44 2.24
N GLY A 26 -11.45 -1.56 1.59
CA GLY A 26 -11.66 -2.87 2.18
C GLY A 26 -10.73 -3.13 3.36
N THR A 27 -11.21 -3.89 4.32
CA THR A 27 -10.44 -4.21 5.53
C THR A 27 -10.16 -5.71 5.67
N ASP A 28 -10.48 -6.49 4.65
CA ASP A 28 -10.23 -7.94 4.67
C ASP A 28 -8.74 -8.23 4.81
N GLY A 29 -8.39 -9.10 5.74
CA GLY A 29 -7.02 -9.52 5.95
C GLY A 29 -6.14 -8.55 6.73
N VAL A 30 -6.65 -7.37 7.12
CA VAL A 30 -5.88 -6.39 7.88
C VAL A 30 -5.37 -6.97 9.19
N GLU A 31 -6.24 -7.68 9.90
CA GLU A 31 -5.90 -8.27 11.19
C GLU A 31 -4.77 -9.29 11.07
N ASP A 32 -4.79 -10.11 10.04
CA ASP A 32 -3.79 -11.16 9.82
C ASP A 32 -2.44 -10.62 9.34
N SER A 33 -2.44 -9.42 8.78
CA SER A 33 -1.25 -8.81 8.19
C SER A 33 -0.94 -7.45 8.80
N ILE A 34 -1.28 -7.25 10.06
CA ILE A 34 -1.16 -5.94 10.71
C ILE A 34 0.28 -5.41 10.68
N ASP A 35 1.27 -6.28 10.78
CA ASP A 35 2.69 -5.89 10.75
C ASP A 35 3.20 -5.54 9.35
N TYR A 36 2.33 -5.66 8.34
CA TYR A 36 2.62 -5.23 6.97
C TYR A 36 1.98 -3.87 6.66
N PHE A 37 1.49 -3.18 7.68
CA PHE A 37 0.87 -1.87 7.50
C PHE A 37 1.72 -0.76 8.13
N LEU A 38 1.75 0.38 7.46
CA LEU A 38 2.34 1.60 7.97
C LEU A 38 1.25 2.60 8.31
N ILE A 39 1.47 3.32 9.38
CA ILE A 39 0.57 4.38 9.83
C ILE A 39 1.38 5.66 9.94
N LEU A 40 0.88 6.73 9.37
CA LEU A 40 1.41 8.07 9.57
C LEU A 40 0.44 8.78 10.51
N GLU A 41 0.93 9.21 11.65
CA GLU A 41 0.08 9.87 12.64
C GLU A 41 0.63 11.23 13.03
N ASP A 42 -0.26 12.09 13.52
CA ASP A 42 0.12 13.41 13.99
C ASP A 42 0.54 13.37 15.47
N GLU A 43 0.85 14.53 16.05
CA GLU A 43 1.28 14.64 17.44
C GLU A 43 0.20 14.23 18.44
N ASN A 44 -1.04 14.12 18.00
CA ASN A 44 -2.17 13.67 18.84
C ASN A 44 -2.51 12.20 18.61
N GLU A 45 -1.61 11.47 17.94
CA GLU A 45 -1.77 10.04 17.63
C GLU A 45 -2.98 9.75 16.74
N ARG A 46 -3.41 10.74 15.94
CA ARG A 46 -4.47 10.54 14.95
C ARG A 46 -3.87 10.12 13.63
N ILE A 47 -4.48 9.11 13.01
CA ILE A 47 -4.02 8.62 11.72
C ILE A 47 -4.28 9.67 10.64
N GLN A 48 -3.25 10.02 9.89
CA GLN A 48 -3.35 10.94 8.75
C GLN A 48 -3.13 10.23 7.42
N ALA A 49 -2.46 9.08 7.43
CA ALA A 49 -2.25 8.28 6.22
C ALA A 49 -1.97 6.84 6.59
N THR A 50 -2.27 5.95 5.68
CA THR A 50 -1.97 4.52 5.83
C THR A 50 -1.47 3.96 4.51
N LEU A 51 -0.73 2.86 4.59
CA LEU A 51 -0.31 2.10 3.42
C LEU A 51 0.03 0.70 3.89
N GLY A 52 -0.49 -0.30 3.18
CA GLY A 52 -0.22 -1.69 3.53
C GLY A 52 0.38 -2.47 2.37
N ILE A 53 0.97 -3.60 2.70
CA ILE A 53 1.48 -4.55 1.73
C ILE A 53 0.78 -5.88 2.00
N GLU A 54 0.13 -6.44 0.98
CA GLU A 54 -0.40 -7.80 1.08
C GLU A 54 0.71 -8.77 0.69
N PRO A 55 1.15 -9.65 1.60
CA PRO A 55 2.19 -10.60 1.26
C PRO A 55 1.64 -11.74 0.41
N LEU A 56 2.28 -12.01 -0.72
CA LEU A 56 1.89 -13.05 -1.66
C LEU A 56 3.16 -13.85 -2.01
N GLY A 57 3.58 -14.72 -1.11
CA GLY A 57 4.84 -15.45 -1.26
C GLY A 57 6.00 -14.47 -1.12
N LYS A 58 6.85 -14.40 -2.15
CA LYS A 58 8.02 -13.52 -2.13
C LYS A 58 7.76 -12.14 -2.74
N ILE A 59 6.53 -11.87 -3.13
CA ILE A 59 6.16 -10.56 -3.66
C ILE A 59 5.14 -9.91 -2.74
N GLY A 60 5.04 -8.59 -2.83
CA GLY A 60 4.08 -7.83 -2.07
C GLY A 60 3.17 -7.02 -2.99
N LEU A 61 1.91 -6.91 -2.62
CA LEU A 61 0.95 -6.08 -3.32
C LEU A 61 0.61 -4.89 -2.44
N LEU A 62 0.85 -3.68 -2.94
CA LEU A 62 0.50 -2.46 -2.21
C LEU A 62 -1.02 -2.33 -2.15
N ARG A 63 -1.51 -1.96 -0.99
CA ARG A 63 -2.93 -1.80 -0.76
C ARG A 63 -3.19 -0.74 0.31
N SER A 64 -4.43 -0.32 0.39
CA SER A 64 -4.90 0.49 1.52
C SER A 64 -4.17 1.82 1.68
N LEU A 65 -3.75 2.42 0.56
CA LEU A 65 -3.20 3.77 0.61
C LEU A 65 -4.35 4.76 0.78
N ALA A 66 -4.37 5.44 1.91
CA ALA A 66 -5.38 6.42 2.23
C ALA A 66 -4.74 7.60 2.94
N MET A 67 -5.21 8.80 2.66
CA MET A 67 -4.69 10.03 3.24
C MET A 67 -5.83 10.97 3.57
N THR A 68 -5.69 11.68 4.69
CA THR A 68 -6.60 12.77 5.01
C THR A 68 -6.21 14.01 4.22
N GLN A 69 -7.09 15.01 4.21
CA GLN A 69 -6.80 16.30 3.56
C GLN A 69 -5.67 17.05 4.28
N ARG A 70 -5.39 16.72 5.54
CA ARG A 70 -4.34 17.36 6.32
C ARG A 70 -2.95 16.84 6.00
N ALA A 71 -2.85 15.64 5.43
CA ALA A 71 -1.57 15.06 5.03
C ALA A 71 -1.10 15.72 3.74
N GLY A 72 0.15 16.13 3.70
CA GLY A 72 0.74 16.82 2.55
C GLY A 72 1.61 15.92 1.69
N GLU A 73 2.20 16.52 0.65
CA GLU A 73 3.08 15.80 -0.26
C GLU A 73 4.28 15.19 0.45
N ASN A 74 4.86 15.91 1.41
CA ASN A 74 5.99 15.40 2.17
C ASN A 74 5.60 14.19 3.01
N ASP A 75 4.38 14.17 3.52
CA ASP A 75 3.87 13.03 4.28
C ASP A 75 3.71 11.81 3.38
N LEU A 76 3.20 12.02 2.16
CA LEU A 76 3.07 10.95 1.17
C LEU A 76 4.43 10.37 0.82
N LEU A 77 5.41 11.22 0.52
CA LEU A 77 6.76 10.75 0.20
C LEU A 77 7.36 9.99 1.37
N LEU A 78 7.16 10.47 2.58
CA LEU A 78 7.69 9.82 3.78
C LEU A 78 7.12 8.40 3.93
N ILE A 79 5.80 8.23 3.81
CA ILE A 79 5.19 6.91 3.98
C ILE A 79 5.61 5.96 2.85
N LEU A 80 5.79 6.49 1.63
CA LEU A 80 6.24 5.68 0.50
C LEU A 80 7.69 5.22 0.69
N GLU A 81 8.57 6.09 1.18
CA GLU A 81 9.95 5.72 1.48
C GLU A 81 10.01 4.64 2.56
N GLN A 82 9.20 4.78 3.59
CA GLN A 82 9.14 3.79 4.67
C GLN A 82 8.55 2.48 4.17
N MET A 83 7.63 2.53 3.23
CA MET A 83 7.07 1.33 2.61
C MET A 83 8.15 0.54 1.87
N LEU A 84 9.03 1.23 1.13
CA LEU A 84 10.12 0.55 0.44
C LEU A 84 11.06 -0.12 1.45
N GLN A 85 11.34 0.56 2.56
CA GLN A 85 12.18 0.00 3.62
C GLN A 85 11.51 -1.22 4.26
N LEU A 86 10.21 -1.13 4.55
CA LEU A 86 9.46 -2.25 5.11
C LEU A 86 9.51 -3.46 4.17
N ALA A 87 9.33 -3.22 2.87
CA ALA A 87 9.37 -4.29 1.88
C ALA A 87 10.71 -4.99 1.85
N ARG A 88 11.80 -4.24 1.97
CA ARG A 88 13.14 -4.82 2.04
C ARG A 88 13.34 -5.61 3.33
N ASP A 89 12.87 -5.07 4.45
CA ASP A 89 12.96 -5.75 5.75
C ASP A 89 12.18 -7.06 5.77
N LYS A 90 11.08 -7.12 5.03
CA LYS A 90 10.27 -8.34 4.90
C LYS A 90 10.79 -9.26 3.79
N GLU A 91 11.87 -8.88 3.13
CA GLU A 91 12.57 -9.68 2.13
C GLU A 91 11.72 -10.00 0.89
N PHE A 92 10.86 -9.08 0.48
CA PHE A 92 10.14 -9.21 -0.78
C PHE A 92 11.09 -9.02 -1.96
N ASN A 93 10.91 -9.82 -3.01
CA ASN A 93 11.68 -9.68 -4.24
C ASN A 93 11.15 -8.57 -5.13
N SER A 94 9.85 -8.32 -5.07
CA SER A 94 9.18 -7.35 -5.92
C SER A 94 7.93 -6.82 -5.23
N LEU A 95 7.54 -5.63 -5.62
CA LEU A 95 6.28 -5.02 -5.20
C LEU A 95 5.44 -4.74 -6.43
N PHE A 96 4.13 -4.90 -6.27
CA PHE A 96 3.16 -4.60 -7.31
C PHE A 96 2.05 -3.71 -6.77
N LEU A 97 1.41 -2.98 -7.68
CA LEU A 97 0.22 -2.21 -7.35
C LEU A 97 -0.67 -2.15 -8.57
N ALA A 98 -1.91 -1.79 -8.37
CA ALA A 98 -2.84 -1.54 -9.46
C ALA A 98 -3.54 -0.21 -9.20
N THR A 99 -3.70 0.59 -10.24
CA THR A 99 -4.35 1.89 -10.11
C THR A 99 -5.03 2.27 -11.43
N ASN A 100 -6.07 3.06 -11.33
CA ASN A 100 -6.71 3.64 -12.51
C ASN A 100 -6.53 5.18 -12.55
N LYS A 101 -5.68 5.72 -11.69
CA LYS A 101 -5.45 7.17 -11.61
C LYS A 101 -4.13 7.54 -12.25
N SER A 102 -4.17 8.46 -13.22
CA SER A 102 -2.96 8.90 -13.92
C SER A 102 -1.96 9.57 -12.98
N SER A 103 -2.44 10.30 -11.97
CA SER A 103 -1.55 10.92 -10.99
C SER A 103 -0.74 9.90 -10.19
N SER A 104 -1.36 8.75 -9.87
CA SER A 104 -0.67 7.67 -9.19
C SER A 104 0.37 7.02 -10.07
N LEU A 105 0.07 6.85 -11.38
CA LEU A 105 1.03 6.30 -12.31
C LEU A 105 2.30 7.15 -12.36
N SER A 106 2.16 8.48 -12.42
CA SER A 106 3.29 9.39 -12.44
C SER A 106 4.10 9.31 -11.16
N LEU A 107 3.42 9.29 -10.02
CA LEU A 107 4.07 9.22 -8.71
C LEU A 107 4.90 7.95 -8.56
N PHE A 108 4.31 6.80 -8.86
CA PHE A 108 5.00 5.54 -8.71
C PHE A 108 6.10 5.35 -9.75
N SER A 109 5.96 5.93 -10.95
CA SER A 109 7.04 5.93 -11.93
C SER A 109 8.28 6.64 -11.40
N VAL A 110 8.10 7.75 -10.68
CA VAL A 110 9.22 8.48 -10.08
C VAL A 110 9.95 7.61 -9.05
N LEU A 111 9.21 6.73 -8.36
CA LEU A 111 9.80 5.80 -7.39
C LEU A 111 10.49 4.60 -8.03
N GLY A 112 10.37 4.43 -9.33
CA GLY A 112 11.00 3.33 -10.03
C GLY A 112 10.06 2.22 -10.49
N PHE A 113 8.77 2.34 -10.19
CA PHE A 113 7.79 1.35 -10.66
C PHE A 113 7.58 1.50 -12.17
N GLU A 114 7.38 0.39 -12.83
CA GLU A 114 7.14 0.34 -14.27
C GLU A 114 5.80 -0.34 -14.55
N LYS A 115 5.13 0.08 -15.62
CA LYS A 115 3.90 -0.58 -16.07
C LYS A 115 4.18 -2.03 -16.43
N GLU A 116 3.26 -2.90 -16.04
CA GLU A 116 3.36 -4.32 -16.35
C GLU A 116 2.13 -4.75 -17.16
N GLU A 117 2.36 -5.55 -18.21
CA GLU A 117 1.28 -6.14 -18.95
C GLU A 117 0.63 -7.25 -18.11
N LYS A 118 -0.70 -7.37 -18.19
CA LYS A 118 -1.44 -8.33 -17.38
C LYS A 118 -0.96 -9.77 -17.60
N GLU A 119 -0.61 -10.11 -18.82
CA GLU A 119 -0.12 -11.45 -19.16
C GLU A 119 1.27 -11.75 -18.60
N ASN A 120 2.00 -10.73 -18.17
CA ASN A 120 3.36 -10.89 -17.62
C ASN A 120 3.40 -10.83 -16.09
N LEU A 121 2.24 -10.75 -15.44
CA LEU A 121 2.19 -10.68 -13.98
C LEU A 121 2.54 -12.02 -13.35
N PRO A 122 3.26 -12.02 -12.21
CA PRO A 122 3.56 -13.26 -11.51
C PRO A 122 2.29 -13.98 -11.07
N GLN A 123 2.33 -15.31 -11.08
CA GLN A 123 1.19 -16.12 -10.66
C GLN A 123 0.79 -15.86 -9.21
N GLU A 124 1.75 -15.52 -8.36
CA GLU A 124 1.49 -15.26 -6.94
C GLU A 124 0.47 -14.14 -6.74
N LEU A 125 0.40 -13.19 -7.66
CA LEU A 125 -0.60 -12.11 -7.58
C LEU A 125 -2.03 -12.64 -7.62
N PHE A 126 -2.26 -13.74 -8.34
CA PHE A 126 -3.60 -14.26 -8.52
C PHE A 126 -4.13 -15.02 -7.29
N ALA A 127 -3.31 -15.17 -6.26
CA ALA A 127 -3.78 -15.65 -4.97
C ALA A 127 -4.58 -14.58 -4.20
N SER A 128 -4.44 -13.31 -4.59
CA SER A 128 -5.13 -12.21 -3.92
C SER A 128 -6.55 -12.06 -4.46
N GLU A 129 -7.54 -12.02 -3.57
CA GLU A 129 -8.92 -11.72 -3.96
C GLU A 129 -9.05 -10.32 -4.52
N HIS A 130 -8.24 -9.39 -3.99
CA HIS A 130 -8.20 -8.02 -4.48
C HIS A 130 -7.74 -7.97 -5.94
N VAL A 131 -6.71 -8.72 -6.29
CA VAL A 131 -6.21 -8.79 -7.67
C VAL A 131 -7.27 -9.38 -8.59
N LYS A 132 -7.94 -10.45 -8.17
CA LYS A 132 -9.01 -11.07 -8.97
C LYS A 132 -10.11 -10.07 -9.28
N TYR A 133 -10.49 -9.28 -8.29
CA TYR A 133 -11.48 -8.22 -8.47
C TYR A 133 -11.00 -7.18 -9.47
N ILE A 134 -9.76 -6.70 -9.33
CA ILE A 134 -9.20 -5.66 -10.19
C ILE A 134 -9.06 -6.13 -11.63
N MET A 135 -8.75 -7.41 -11.85
CA MET A 135 -8.60 -7.95 -13.21
C MET A 135 -9.89 -7.81 -14.02
N ASP A 136 -11.04 -7.79 -13.34
CA ASP A 136 -12.33 -7.63 -14.00
C ASP A 136 -12.74 -6.16 -14.19
N VAL A 137 -11.97 -5.23 -13.65
CA VAL A 137 -12.24 -3.80 -13.76
C VAL A 137 -11.43 -3.23 -14.92
N ASP A 138 -12.14 -2.66 -15.90
CA ASP A 138 -11.48 -1.99 -17.02
C ASP A 138 -10.69 -0.78 -16.52
N ASN A 139 -9.63 -0.43 -17.20
CA ASN A 139 -8.78 0.74 -16.93
C ASN A 139 -7.79 0.58 -15.77
N SER A 140 -7.74 -0.56 -15.12
CA SER A 140 -6.71 -0.78 -14.10
C SER A 140 -5.37 -1.04 -14.77
N VAL A 141 -4.34 -0.34 -14.28
CA VAL A 141 -2.97 -0.50 -14.75
C VAL A 141 -2.15 -1.09 -13.61
N PHE A 142 -1.45 -2.17 -13.91
CA PHE A 142 -0.52 -2.78 -12.95
C PHE A 142 0.86 -2.18 -13.11
N MET A 143 1.52 -1.97 -11.98
CA MET A 143 2.91 -1.51 -11.96
C MET A 143 3.70 -2.42 -11.04
N GLY A 144 4.98 -2.60 -11.35
CA GLY A 144 5.87 -3.44 -10.56
C GLY A 144 7.22 -2.79 -10.33
N LEU A 145 7.83 -3.16 -9.22
CA LEU A 145 9.17 -2.71 -8.84
C LEU A 145 9.95 -3.91 -8.32
N LYS A 146 11.13 -4.17 -8.89
CA LYS A 146 12.03 -5.19 -8.36
C LYS A 146 12.83 -4.60 -7.22
N LEU A 147 12.93 -5.36 -6.14
CA LEU A 147 13.73 -5.00 -4.98
C LEU A 147 15.04 -5.81 -5.00
N GLU A 148 16.12 -5.17 -4.68
CA GLU A 148 17.42 -5.83 -4.62
C GLU A 148 17.88 -6.04 -3.19
#